data_98ef9cc79c97e244f0f29d84d239a34a
#
_entry.id   98ef9cc79c97e244f0f29d84d239a34a
#
_cell.length_a   1.000
_cell.length_b   1.000
_cell.length_c   1.000
_cell.angle_alpha   90.00
_cell.angle_beta   90.00
_cell.angle_gamma   90.00
#
_symmetry.space_group_name_H-M   'P 1'
#
loop_
_entity.id
_entity.type
_entity.pdbx_description
1 polymer ?
#
loop_
_entity_poly.entity_id
_entity_poly.type
_entity_poly.pdbx_seq_one_letter_code
_entity_poly.pdbx_strand_id
1 'polypeptide(L)'
;PGAAYAAAVANGESERAWIRRVVLLLTGQAFSLLGSNIVQYAIWWWIVLQTKTGSAMLLATLFGVVPQAIVSICGGSWADRHSRKLLIMLPDMVIAVVTVVLSLSFAMGWASLTMIFVVLFIRSAGGGVQTPAVQSFIPDVVPSGKLLRVNSIYGVINSVNMIVAPAVAAVLINTVPLWSILL
;
A
#
# COMPACT_ATOMS: atom_id res chain seq x y z
N PRO A 1 32.03 9.53 36.27
CA PRO A 1 31.18 8.33 36.11
C PRO A 1 29.74 8.69 35.76
N GLY A 2 29.16 9.76 36.31
CA GLY A 2 27.76 10.15 36.08
C GLY A 2 27.46 10.63 34.64
N ALA A 3 28.35 11.38 34.01
CA ALA A 3 28.13 11.87 32.65
C ALA A 3 28.13 10.76 31.59
N ALA A 4 29.00 9.76 31.73
CA ALA A 4 29.04 8.60 30.85
C ALA A 4 27.78 7.72 31.01
N TYR A 5 27.28 7.56 32.22
CA TYR A 5 26.04 6.84 32.50
C TYR A 5 24.82 7.58 31.96
N ALA A 6 24.73 8.91 32.16
CA ALA A 6 23.65 9.73 31.59
C ALA A 6 23.64 9.70 30.04
N ALA A 7 24.81 9.76 29.41
CA ALA A 7 24.94 9.63 27.95
C ALA A 7 24.53 8.24 27.45
N ALA A 8 24.86 7.17 28.17
CA ALA A 8 24.46 5.81 27.82
C ALA A 8 22.94 5.60 27.95
N VAL A 9 22.32 6.18 29.00
CA VAL A 9 20.86 6.16 29.19
C VAL A 9 20.15 6.98 28.12
N ALA A 10 20.63 8.20 27.83
CA ALA A 10 20.08 9.04 26.75
C ALA A 10 20.20 8.37 25.37
N ASN A 11 21.33 7.70 25.08
CA ASN A 11 21.51 6.93 23.86
C ASN A 11 20.55 5.73 23.80
N GLY A 12 20.35 5.01 24.89
CA GLY A 12 19.42 3.89 24.98
C GLY A 12 17.96 4.31 24.83
N GLU A 13 17.56 5.46 25.35
CA GLU A 13 16.23 6.01 25.16
C GLU A 13 16.01 6.47 23.71
N SER A 14 16.99 7.12 23.11
CA SER A 14 16.94 7.52 21.70
C SER A 14 16.89 6.30 20.77
N GLU A 15 17.63 5.24 21.07
CA GLU A 15 17.63 4.00 20.30
C GLU A 15 16.27 3.29 20.38
N ARG A 16 15.67 3.20 21.53
CA ARG A 16 14.31 2.62 21.69
C ARG A 16 13.24 3.46 21.00
N ALA A 17 13.37 4.77 21.02
CA ALA A 17 12.39 5.67 20.41
C ALA A 17 12.35 5.53 18.87
N TRP A 18 13.50 5.50 18.19
CA TRP A 18 13.51 5.32 16.74
C TRP A 18 13.08 3.90 16.34
N ILE A 19 13.51 2.84 17.05
CA ILE A 19 13.08 1.48 16.78
C ILE A 19 11.55 1.36 16.87
N ARG A 20 10.94 1.92 17.92
CA ARG A 20 9.48 1.93 18.07
C ARG A 20 8.78 2.62 16.89
N ARG A 21 9.29 3.77 16.41
CA ARG A 21 8.74 4.49 15.25
C ARG A 21 8.85 3.66 13.98
N VAL A 22 10.00 3.04 13.74
CA VAL A 22 10.23 2.19 12.57
C VAL A 22 9.35 0.94 12.61
N VAL A 23 9.25 0.27 13.75
CA VAL A 23 8.37 -0.90 13.90
C VAL A 23 6.91 -0.54 13.64
N LEU A 24 6.43 0.56 14.22
CA LEU A 24 5.05 1.03 13.98
C LEU A 24 4.82 1.38 12.50
N LEU A 25 5.79 2.06 11.86
CA LEU A 25 5.72 2.38 10.44
C LEU A 25 5.68 1.11 9.58
N LEU A 26 6.65 0.20 9.75
CA LEU A 26 6.75 -1.01 8.94
C LEU A 26 5.56 -1.95 9.15
N THR A 27 5.09 -2.09 10.40
CA THR A 27 3.92 -2.92 10.71
C THR A 27 2.66 -2.32 10.09
N GLY A 28 2.44 -1.01 10.24
CA GLY A 28 1.32 -0.31 9.62
C GLY A 28 1.35 -0.45 8.09
N GLN A 29 2.52 -0.25 7.48
CA GLN A 29 2.70 -0.44 6.03
C GLN A 29 2.48 -1.89 5.59
N ALA A 30 2.95 -2.87 6.36
CA ALA A 30 2.75 -4.28 6.04
C ALA A 30 1.26 -4.64 5.96
N PHE A 31 0.46 -4.21 6.94
CA PHE A 31 -0.99 -4.46 6.96
C PHE A 31 -1.73 -3.67 5.87
N SER A 32 -1.39 -2.39 5.68
CA SER A 32 -2.01 -1.55 4.65
C SER A 32 -1.74 -2.11 3.25
N LEU A 33 -0.48 -2.46 2.95
CA LEU A 33 -0.09 -3.07 1.67
C LEU A 33 -0.76 -4.43 1.46
N LEU A 34 -0.82 -5.27 2.50
CA LEU A 34 -1.46 -6.58 2.40
C LEU A 34 -2.94 -6.45 2.06
N GLY A 35 -3.68 -5.62 2.80
CA GLY A 35 -5.09 -5.38 2.55
C GLY A 35 -5.32 -4.79 1.16
N SER A 36 -4.54 -3.77 0.77
CA SER A 36 -4.65 -3.15 -0.55
C SER A 36 -4.36 -4.15 -1.68
N ASN A 37 -3.34 -4.99 -1.53
CA ASN A 37 -3.00 -6.00 -2.53
C ASN A 37 -4.06 -7.10 -2.61
N ILE A 38 -4.61 -7.58 -1.48
CA ILE A 38 -5.71 -8.56 -1.48
C ILE A 38 -6.90 -8.02 -2.27
N VAL A 39 -7.31 -6.79 -2.01
CA VAL A 39 -8.39 -6.11 -2.74
C VAL A 39 -8.06 -6.01 -4.24
N GLN A 40 -6.84 -5.63 -4.59
CA GLN A 40 -6.40 -5.53 -5.99
C GLN A 40 -6.50 -6.86 -6.72
N TYR A 41 -5.98 -7.93 -6.12
CA TYR A 41 -6.05 -9.29 -6.70
C TYR A 41 -7.46 -9.84 -6.73
N ALA A 42 -8.30 -9.55 -5.72
CA ALA A 42 -9.70 -9.95 -5.71
C ALA A 42 -10.48 -9.31 -6.87
N ILE A 43 -10.25 -8.01 -7.15
CA ILE A 43 -10.84 -7.32 -8.29
C ILE A 43 -10.37 -7.97 -9.59
N TRP A 44 -9.09 -8.24 -9.76
CA TRP A 44 -8.55 -8.89 -10.96
C TRP A 44 -9.12 -10.29 -11.17
N TRP A 45 -9.19 -11.11 -10.12
CA TRP A 45 -9.83 -12.43 -10.17
C TRP A 45 -11.30 -12.33 -10.55
N TRP A 46 -12.03 -11.39 -9.97
CA TRP A 46 -13.44 -11.18 -10.30
C TRP A 46 -13.62 -10.84 -11.79
N ILE A 47 -12.81 -9.92 -12.33
CA ILE A 47 -12.86 -9.55 -13.76
C ILE A 47 -12.64 -10.78 -14.63
N VAL A 48 -11.63 -11.59 -14.35
CA VAL A 48 -11.33 -12.80 -15.11
C VAL A 48 -12.50 -13.79 -15.07
N LEU A 49 -13.07 -14.04 -13.89
CA LEU A 49 -14.16 -14.99 -13.72
C LEU A 49 -15.45 -14.52 -14.43
N GLN A 50 -15.73 -13.22 -14.43
CA GLN A 50 -16.95 -12.66 -15.04
C GLN A 50 -16.84 -12.49 -16.56
N THR A 51 -15.72 -11.98 -17.03
CA THR A 51 -15.57 -11.64 -18.45
C THR A 51 -15.05 -12.80 -19.29
N LYS A 52 -14.25 -13.69 -18.68
CA LYS A 52 -13.56 -14.82 -19.35
C LYS A 52 -12.77 -14.40 -20.60
N THR A 53 -12.35 -13.12 -20.66
CA THR A 53 -11.65 -12.53 -21.80
C THR A 53 -10.28 -11.98 -21.38
N GLY A 54 -9.25 -12.30 -22.18
CA GLY A 54 -7.91 -11.77 -21.94
C GLY A 54 -7.81 -10.25 -22.12
N SER A 55 -8.66 -9.65 -22.97
CA SER A 55 -8.70 -8.20 -23.18
C SER A 55 -9.14 -7.44 -21.93
N ALA A 56 -10.14 -7.94 -21.20
CA ALA A 56 -10.57 -7.33 -19.95
C ALA A 56 -9.48 -7.41 -18.89
N MET A 57 -8.75 -8.50 -18.82
CA MET A 57 -7.61 -8.64 -17.90
C MET A 57 -6.45 -7.71 -18.28
N LEU A 58 -6.17 -7.57 -19.58
CA LEU A 58 -5.18 -6.61 -20.07
C LEU A 58 -5.53 -5.17 -19.65
N LEU A 59 -6.77 -4.76 -19.88
CA LEU A 59 -7.26 -3.45 -19.46
C LEU A 59 -7.16 -3.28 -17.95
N ALA A 60 -7.59 -4.26 -17.14
CA ALA A 60 -7.49 -4.22 -15.70
C ALA A 60 -6.04 -4.05 -15.22
N THR A 61 -5.11 -4.74 -15.87
CA THR A 61 -3.68 -4.61 -15.57
C THR A 61 -3.16 -3.23 -15.97
N LEU A 62 -3.52 -2.72 -17.15
CA LEU A 62 -3.13 -1.38 -17.59
C LEU A 62 -3.63 -0.29 -16.63
N PHE A 63 -4.90 -0.33 -16.25
CA PHE A 63 -5.48 0.62 -15.30
C PHE A 63 -4.93 0.45 -13.88
N GLY A 64 -4.50 -0.75 -13.52
CA GLY A 64 -3.91 -1.05 -12.20
C GLY A 64 -2.42 -0.76 -12.08
N VAL A 65 -1.67 -0.62 -13.18
CA VAL A 65 -0.20 -0.49 -13.14
C VAL A 65 0.29 0.81 -13.79
N VAL A 66 -0.25 1.18 -14.96
CA VAL A 66 0.26 2.32 -15.73
C VAL A 66 0.12 3.66 -14.97
N PRO A 67 -1.04 3.98 -14.34
CA PRO A 67 -1.17 5.20 -13.55
C PRO A 67 -0.16 5.28 -12.41
N GLN A 68 0.10 4.16 -11.73
CA GLN A 68 1.11 4.08 -10.67
C GLN A 68 2.50 4.43 -11.20
N ALA A 69 2.90 3.83 -12.33
CA ALA A 69 4.20 4.09 -12.94
C ALA A 69 4.36 5.56 -13.35
N ILE A 70 3.35 6.15 -13.99
CA ILE A 70 3.37 7.56 -14.41
C ILE A 70 3.43 8.51 -13.20
N VAL A 71 2.56 8.28 -12.22
CA VAL A 71 2.47 9.14 -11.02
C VAL A 71 3.71 9.02 -10.15
N SER A 72 4.34 7.84 -10.07
CA SER A 72 5.55 7.63 -9.26
C SER A 72 6.75 8.47 -9.74
N ILE A 73 6.81 8.81 -11.04
CA ILE A 73 7.83 9.70 -11.58
C ILE A 73 7.70 11.11 -10.98
N CYS A 74 6.47 11.60 -10.84
CA CYS A 74 6.18 12.89 -10.21
C CYS A 74 6.18 12.81 -8.68
N GLY A 75 5.85 11.63 -8.12
CA GLY A 75 5.71 11.40 -6.68
C GLY A 75 7.00 11.68 -5.90
N GLY A 76 8.16 11.38 -6.48
CA GLY A 76 9.45 11.71 -5.89
C GLY A 76 9.63 13.21 -5.68
N SER A 77 9.37 14.03 -6.69
CA SER A 77 9.48 15.49 -6.59
C SER A 77 8.42 16.12 -5.67
N TRP A 78 7.26 15.50 -5.53
CA TRP A 78 6.22 15.93 -4.59
C TRP A 78 6.60 15.60 -3.14
N ALA A 79 7.26 14.46 -2.90
CA ALA A 79 7.75 14.08 -1.59
C ALA A 79 8.79 15.07 -1.03
N ASP A 80 9.53 15.77 -1.89
CA ASP A 80 10.50 16.78 -1.50
C ASP A 80 9.85 18.14 -1.16
N ARG A 81 8.66 18.42 -1.69
CA ARG A 81 8.00 19.74 -1.57
C ARG A 81 6.85 19.77 -0.55
N HIS A 82 6.31 18.64 -0.19
CA HIS A 82 5.13 18.53 0.69
C HIS A 82 5.42 17.65 1.90
N SER A 83 4.58 17.75 2.93
CA SER A 83 4.73 16.90 4.10
C SER A 83 4.55 15.42 3.71
N ARG A 84 5.59 14.61 3.90
CA ARG A 84 5.60 13.18 3.57
C ARG A 84 4.47 12.41 4.25
N LYS A 85 4.09 12.84 5.46
CA LYS A 85 2.95 12.27 6.18
C LYS A 85 1.63 12.45 5.41
N LEU A 86 1.38 13.63 4.83
CA LEU A 86 0.19 13.88 4.01
C LEU A 86 0.20 13.05 2.73
N LEU A 87 1.37 12.90 2.08
CA LEU A 87 1.51 12.11 0.86
C LEU A 87 1.34 10.60 1.09
N ILE A 88 1.45 10.13 2.32
CA ILE A 88 1.11 8.75 2.68
C ILE A 88 -0.37 8.64 3.05
N MET A 89 -0.88 9.53 3.89
CA MET A 89 -2.23 9.42 4.45
C MET A 89 -3.34 9.77 3.44
N LEU A 90 -3.12 10.77 2.59
CA LEU A 90 -4.15 11.23 1.64
C LEU A 90 -4.49 10.16 0.58
N PRO A 91 -3.52 9.52 -0.08
CA PRO A 91 -3.80 8.41 -0.99
C PRO A 91 -4.50 7.24 -0.29
N ASP A 92 -4.08 6.87 0.93
CA ASP A 92 -4.72 5.80 1.71
C ASP A 92 -6.20 6.12 1.95
N MET A 93 -6.54 7.35 2.34
CA MET A 93 -7.92 7.77 2.54
C MET A 93 -8.72 7.73 1.24
N VAL A 94 -8.17 8.25 0.14
CA VAL A 94 -8.83 8.22 -1.18
C VAL A 94 -9.07 6.79 -1.63
N ILE A 95 -8.05 5.92 -1.52
CA ILE A 95 -8.14 4.50 -1.86
C ILE A 95 -9.23 3.81 -1.01
N ALA A 96 -9.26 4.07 0.30
CA ALA A 96 -10.27 3.52 1.19
C ALA A 96 -11.69 3.96 0.77
N VAL A 97 -11.90 5.26 0.54
CA VAL A 97 -13.21 5.80 0.14
C VAL A 97 -13.69 5.17 -1.16
N VAL A 98 -12.86 5.18 -2.22
CA VAL A 98 -13.28 4.62 -3.52
C VAL A 98 -13.50 3.11 -3.45
N THR A 99 -12.78 2.40 -2.58
CA THR A 99 -12.95 0.97 -2.38
C THR A 99 -14.26 0.67 -1.65
N VAL A 100 -14.61 1.46 -0.63
CA VAL A 100 -15.91 1.35 0.07
C VAL A 100 -17.07 1.67 -0.90
N VAL A 101 -16.96 2.72 -1.72
CA VAL A 101 -17.96 3.03 -2.73
C VAL A 101 -18.13 1.87 -3.72
N LEU A 102 -17.04 1.26 -4.15
CA LEU A 102 -17.09 0.08 -5.01
C LEU A 102 -17.76 -1.11 -4.30
N SER A 103 -17.42 -1.35 -3.03
CA SER A 103 -18.05 -2.42 -2.22
C SER A 103 -19.55 -2.23 -2.13
N LEU A 104 -20.00 -1.04 -1.78
CA LEU A 104 -21.43 -0.70 -1.71
C LEU A 104 -22.13 -0.88 -3.07
N SER A 105 -21.47 -0.50 -4.18
CA SER A 105 -22.04 -0.69 -5.51
C SER A 105 -22.24 -2.17 -5.86
N PHE A 106 -21.34 -3.03 -5.44
CA PHE A 106 -21.51 -4.48 -5.58
C PHE A 106 -22.61 -5.02 -4.68
N ALA A 107 -22.68 -4.60 -3.43
CA ALA A 107 -23.73 -5.00 -2.49
C ALA A 107 -25.13 -4.61 -2.96
N MET A 108 -25.26 -3.46 -3.62
CA MET A 108 -26.52 -2.92 -4.16
C MET A 108 -26.83 -3.39 -5.58
N GLY A 109 -25.94 -4.11 -6.25
CA GLY A 109 -26.16 -4.71 -7.57
C GLY A 109 -26.04 -3.74 -8.76
N TRP A 110 -25.48 -2.53 -8.59
CA TRP A 110 -25.29 -1.55 -9.67
C TRP A 110 -23.83 -1.35 -10.11
N ALA A 111 -22.92 -2.20 -9.61
CA ALA A 111 -21.53 -2.19 -10.02
C ALA A 111 -21.38 -2.44 -11.52
N SER A 112 -20.56 -1.65 -12.20
CA SER A 112 -20.24 -1.78 -13.63
C SER A 112 -18.73 -1.97 -13.83
N LEU A 113 -18.36 -2.60 -14.96
CA LEU A 113 -16.94 -2.74 -15.35
C LEU A 113 -16.23 -1.39 -15.46
N THR A 114 -16.94 -0.37 -15.98
CA THR A 114 -16.38 1.00 -16.06
C THR A 114 -16.02 1.55 -14.69
N MET A 115 -16.91 1.37 -13.70
CA MET A 115 -16.66 1.79 -12.33
C MET A 115 -15.44 1.08 -11.73
N ILE A 116 -15.29 -0.22 -12.00
CA ILE A 116 -14.15 -1.00 -11.55
C ILE A 116 -12.85 -0.43 -12.13
N PHE A 117 -12.81 -0.14 -13.45
CA PHE A 117 -11.63 0.45 -14.08
C PHE A 117 -11.29 1.84 -13.53
N VAL A 118 -12.29 2.68 -13.24
CA VAL A 118 -12.07 3.98 -12.59
C VAL A 118 -11.49 3.81 -11.21
N VAL A 119 -12.00 2.87 -10.42
CA VAL A 119 -11.46 2.59 -9.07
C VAL A 119 -10.04 2.04 -9.16
N LEU A 120 -9.74 1.12 -10.09
CA LEU A 120 -8.39 0.61 -10.33
C LEU A 120 -7.42 1.75 -10.69
N PHE A 121 -7.84 2.68 -11.55
CA PHE A 121 -7.05 3.85 -11.92
C PHE A 121 -6.72 4.72 -10.70
N ILE A 122 -7.73 5.08 -9.90
CA ILE A 122 -7.55 5.92 -8.71
C ILE A 122 -6.64 5.24 -7.69
N ARG A 123 -6.85 3.95 -7.43
CA ARG A 123 -6.02 3.16 -6.52
C ARG A 123 -4.56 3.09 -6.99
N SER A 124 -4.37 2.86 -8.28
CA SER A 124 -3.06 2.80 -8.91
C SER A 124 -2.33 4.16 -8.84
N ALA A 125 -3.02 5.24 -9.16
CA ALA A 125 -2.46 6.60 -9.03
C ALA A 125 -2.09 6.93 -7.58
N GLY A 126 -2.93 6.56 -6.60
CA GLY A 126 -2.65 6.72 -5.18
C GLY A 126 -1.40 5.96 -4.74
N GLY A 127 -1.24 4.71 -5.16
CA GLY A 127 -0.03 3.91 -4.92
C GLY A 127 1.23 4.53 -5.52
N GLY A 128 1.10 5.20 -6.67
CA GLY A 128 2.18 5.95 -7.32
C GLY A 128 2.71 7.13 -6.50
N VAL A 129 1.87 7.77 -5.70
CA VAL A 129 2.28 8.82 -4.75
C VAL A 129 2.85 8.22 -3.47
N GLN A 130 2.18 7.21 -2.93
CA GLN A 130 2.48 6.62 -1.63
C GLN A 130 3.84 5.91 -1.60
N THR A 131 4.16 5.13 -2.63
CA THR A 131 5.40 4.33 -2.67
C THR A 131 6.66 5.18 -2.51
N PRO A 132 6.91 6.24 -3.32
CA PRO A 132 8.07 7.09 -3.13
C PRO A 132 8.02 7.90 -1.82
N ALA A 133 6.82 8.26 -1.34
CA ALA A 133 6.67 8.96 -0.07
C ALA A 133 7.13 8.11 1.12
N VAL A 134 6.77 6.82 1.17
CA VAL A 134 7.23 5.88 2.20
C VAL A 134 8.75 5.70 2.11
N GLN A 135 9.28 5.48 0.92
CA GLN A 135 10.73 5.29 0.71
C GLN A 135 11.54 6.53 1.14
N SER A 136 11.03 7.74 0.91
CA SER A 136 11.66 8.99 1.34
C SER A 136 11.50 9.26 2.85
N PHE A 137 10.48 8.68 3.50
CA PHE A 137 10.25 8.84 4.93
C PHE A 137 11.17 7.95 5.79
N ILE A 138 11.58 6.79 5.28
CA ILE A 138 12.47 5.86 6.03
C ILE A 138 13.76 6.55 6.48
N PRO A 139 14.51 7.29 5.63
CA PRO A 139 15.73 7.98 6.04
C PRO A 139 15.53 9.06 7.11
N ASP A 140 14.32 9.64 7.23
CA ASP A 140 14.05 10.67 8.24
C ASP A 140 13.92 10.11 9.65
N VAL A 141 13.53 8.83 9.77
CA VAL A 141 13.26 8.20 11.07
C VAL A 141 14.30 7.17 11.48
N VAL A 142 15.19 6.79 10.54
CA VAL A 142 16.19 5.74 10.74
C VAL A 142 17.60 6.34 10.74
N PRO A 143 18.45 6.04 11.75
CA PRO A 143 19.85 6.42 11.73
C PRO A 143 20.58 5.88 10.49
N SER A 144 21.49 6.67 9.90
CA SER A 144 22.17 6.36 8.63
C SER A 144 22.83 4.98 8.60
N GLY A 145 23.43 4.52 9.70
CA GLY A 145 24.05 3.21 9.81
C GLY A 145 23.08 2.02 9.86
N LYS A 146 21.76 2.24 9.96
CA LYS A 146 20.73 1.20 10.03
C LYS A 146 19.80 1.18 8.81
N LEU A 147 19.96 2.13 7.89
CA LEU A 147 19.10 2.29 6.70
C LEU A 147 19.05 1.02 5.84
N LEU A 148 20.21 0.41 5.58
CA LEU A 148 20.26 -0.83 4.78
C LEU A 148 19.39 -1.93 5.38
N ARG A 149 19.48 -2.13 6.69
CA ARG A 149 18.69 -3.15 7.40
C ARG A 149 17.19 -2.89 7.33
N VAL A 150 16.77 -1.64 7.55
CA VAL A 150 15.36 -1.25 7.51
C VAL A 150 14.80 -1.38 6.09
N ASN A 151 15.53 -0.92 5.08
CA ASN A 151 15.14 -1.08 3.68
C ASN A 151 15.06 -2.56 3.26
N SER A 152 15.98 -3.41 3.74
CA SER A 152 15.91 -4.85 3.49
C SER A 152 14.65 -5.47 4.11
N ILE A 153 14.30 -5.11 5.34
CA ILE A 153 13.07 -5.58 5.99
C ILE A 153 11.83 -5.10 5.20
N TYR A 154 11.80 -3.84 4.77
CA TYR A 154 10.73 -3.32 3.93
C TYR A 154 10.62 -4.08 2.60
N GLY A 155 11.76 -4.40 1.98
CA GLY A 155 11.81 -5.24 0.77
C GLY A 155 11.24 -6.64 0.99
N VAL A 156 11.58 -7.28 2.13
CA VAL A 156 11.02 -8.60 2.51
C VAL A 156 9.50 -8.51 2.70
N ILE A 157 9.00 -7.47 3.38
CA ILE A 157 7.56 -7.24 3.57
C ILE A 157 6.86 -7.16 2.19
N ASN A 158 7.40 -6.39 1.24
CA ASN A 158 6.85 -6.28 -0.11
C ASN A 158 6.86 -7.64 -0.83
N SER A 159 7.96 -8.39 -0.77
CA SER A 159 8.08 -9.70 -1.41
C SER A 159 7.10 -10.71 -0.84
N VAL A 160 6.92 -10.75 0.47
CA VAL A 160 5.93 -11.61 1.14
C VAL A 160 4.52 -11.22 0.71
N ASN A 161 4.21 -9.92 0.65
CA ASN A 161 2.90 -9.45 0.19
C ASN A 161 2.61 -9.86 -1.26
N MET A 162 3.60 -9.83 -2.16
CA MET A 162 3.42 -10.27 -3.56
C MET A 162 3.06 -11.75 -3.69
N ILE A 163 3.45 -12.58 -2.73
CA ILE A 163 3.13 -14.03 -2.72
C ILE A 163 1.83 -14.29 -1.96
N VAL A 164 1.68 -13.70 -0.78
CA VAL A 164 0.56 -13.98 0.13
C VAL A 164 -0.74 -13.35 -0.36
N ALA A 165 -0.71 -12.12 -0.85
CA ALA A 165 -1.93 -11.40 -1.23
C ALA A 165 -2.73 -12.10 -2.35
N PRO A 166 -2.13 -12.55 -3.47
CA PRO A 166 -2.90 -13.26 -4.50
C PRO A 166 -3.44 -14.61 -4.01
N ALA A 167 -2.70 -15.33 -3.15
CA ALA A 167 -3.16 -16.59 -2.59
C ALA A 167 -4.37 -16.39 -1.66
N VAL A 168 -4.31 -15.39 -0.79
CA VAL A 168 -5.43 -15.03 0.10
C VAL A 168 -6.63 -14.54 -0.73
N ALA A 169 -6.42 -13.67 -1.71
CA ALA A 169 -7.47 -13.20 -2.60
C ALA A 169 -8.17 -14.34 -3.34
N ALA A 170 -7.41 -15.32 -3.85
CA ALA A 170 -7.97 -16.49 -4.54
C ALA A 170 -8.84 -17.36 -3.62
N VAL A 171 -8.47 -17.51 -2.35
CA VAL A 171 -9.30 -18.23 -1.37
C VAL A 171 -10.56 -17.42 -1.07
N LEU A 172 -10.43 -16.13 -0.79
CA LEU A 172 -11.54 -15.27 -0.41
C LEU A 172 -12.59 -15.15 -1.50
N ILE A 173 -12.20 -14.98 -2.77
CA ILE A 173 -13.15 -14.81 -3.89
C ILE A 173 -14.01 -16.07 -4.12
N ASN A 174 -13.54 -17.24 -3.67
CA ASN A 174 -14.29 -18.48 -3.75
C ASN A 174 -15.17 -18.77 -2.52
N THR A 175 -14.95 -18.06 -1.41
CA THR A 175 -15.62 -18.31 -0.13
C THR A 175 -16.63 -17.23 0.25
N VAL A 176 -16.36 -15.98 -0.16
CA VAL A 176 -17.19 -14.83 0.18
C VAL A 176 -17.45 -13.94 -1.04
N PRO A 177 -18.56 -13.19 -1.08
CA PRO A 177 -18.83 -12.28 -2.19
C PRO A 177 -17.82 -11.11 -2.23
N LEU A 178 -17.54 -10.61 -3.43
CA LEU A 178 -16.51 -9.56 -3.65
C LEU A 178 -16.73 -8.32 -2.77
N TRP A 179 -17.98 -7.88 -2.57
CA TRP A 179 -18.27 -6.71 -1.75
C TRP A 179 -17.74 -6.81 -0.32
N SER A 180 -17.73 -8.02 0.26
CA SER A 180 -17.21 -8.24 1.62
C SER A 180 -15.68 -8.28 1.69
N ILE A 181 -15.01 -8.58 0.58
CA ILE A 181 -13.54 -8.52 0.49
C ILE A 181 -13.06 -7.07 0.38
N LEU A 182 -13.90 -6.21 -0.21
CA LEU A 182 -13.59 -4.80 -0.43
C LEU A 182 -13.77 -3.93 0.84
N LEU A 183 -14.47 -4.41 1.88
CA LEU A 183 -14.63 -3.74 3.17
C LEU A 183 -13.49 -4.06 4.12
#